data_c0958b4c01e32af8c7f2f6b03f606356
#
_entry.id   c0958b4c01e32af8c7f2f6b03f606356
#
_cell.length_a   1.000
_cell.length_b   1.000
_cell.length_c   1.000
_cell.angle_alpha   90.00
_cell.angle_beta   90.00
_cell.angle_gamma   90.00
#
_symmetry.space_group_name_H-M   'P 1'
#
loop_
_entity.id
_entity.type
_entity.pdbx_description
1 polymer ?
#
loop_
_entity_poly.entity_id
_entity_poly.type
_entity_poly.pdbx_seq_one_letter_code
_entity_poly.pdbx_strand_id
1 'polypeptide(L)'
;MTDLSAFLTACISSPALLTSACALVVVPAIAWLMVRALAPSLGRMADDPVWQASLSAAAAALPGTLFLVIGAATLRGGWNSTCLQFASGRILYGAIAALTAFGFARAIVLARQRACDVTRLLRQSSVPSPSLQRLGEIAGVRIRELYAEGPLVILAGLFRPVVLVSSDALQRVNDAELLAAVRHEAAHARRGDLVCAAVVTFIADVVPLPVGNLIALHRRAREFAADAHAARIADRCDLAAALLALARPTSVATSIAAFADAGTVRDRLGALLSPMSLQPSLERRALLTAALAATFLLGAAPVLIAVVLGFTCSVVMRA
;
A
#
# COMPACT_ATOMS: atom_id res chain seq x y z
N MET A 1 0.11 37.08 -27.77
CA MET A 1 1.39 36.33 -27.85
C MET A 1 2.49 36.89 -26.93
N THR A 2 2.31 38.03 -26.34
CA THR A 2 3.27 38.70 -25.41
C THR A 2 3.34 38.07 -24.01
N ASP A 3 2.33 37.31 -23.59
CA ASP A 3 2.31 36.74 -22.24
C ASP A 3 3.15 35.46 -22.05
N LEU A 4 3.32 34.64 -23.06
CA LEU A 4 4.11 33.40 -22.98
C LEU A 4 5.60 33.64 -22.83
N SER A 5 6.13 34.65 -23.57
CA SER A 5 7.53 35.02 -23.46
C SER A 5 7.87 35.68 -22.13
N ALA A 6 6.97 36.52 -21.59
CA ALA A 6 7.08 37.08 -20.27
C ALA A 6 6.99 36.02 -19.19
N PHE A 7 6.09 35.03 -19.35
CA PHE A 7 5.96 33.89 -18.45
C PHE A 7 7.24 33.04 -18.45
N LEU A 8 7.78 32.68 -19.63
CA LEU A 8 9.02 31.91 -19.73
C LEU A 8 10.23 32.65 -19.16
N THR A 9 10.33 33.95 -19.41
CA THR A 9 11.41 34.78 -18.86
C THR A 9 11.33 34.88 -17.34
N ALA A 10 10.14 34.99 -16.79
CA ALA A 10 9.93 35.04 -15.33
C ALA A 10 10.11 33.66 -14.66
N CYS A 11 9.79 32.55 -15.33
CA CYS A 11 10.13 31.20 -14.86
C CYS A 11 11.65 30.98 -14.82
N ILE A 12 12.38 31.49 -15.82
CA ILE A 12 13.86 31.40 -15.90
C ILE A 12 14.51 32.29 -14.81
N SER A 13 13.88 33.40 -14.44
CA SER A 13 14.36 34.30 -13.36
C SER A 13 14.15 33.75 -11.94
N SER A 14 13.44 32.62 -11.79
CA SER A 14 13.23 31.94 -10.49
C SER A 14 13.61 30.47 -10.55
N PRO A 15 14.92 30.16 -10.71
CA PRO A 15 15.39 28.79 -10.92
C PRO A 15 14.99 27.83 -9.81
N ALA A 16 14.87 28.31 -8.58
CA ALA A 16 14.47 27.47 -7.43
C ALA A 16 13.02 26.95 -7.53
N LEU A 17 12.07 27.79 -7.99
CA LEU A 17 10.67 27.33 -8.17
C LEU A 17 10.52 26.44 -9.41
N LEU A 18 11.21 26.75 -10.48
CA LEU A 18 11.18 25.93 -11.70
C LEU A 18 11.77 24.54 -11.41
N THR A 19 12.93 24.49 -10.72
CA THR A 19 13.55 23.22 -10.33
C THR A 19 12.64 22.41 -9.41
N SER A 20 11.95 23.05 -8.47
CA SER A 20 10.99 22.39 -7.58
C SER A 20 9.76 21.87 -8.33
N ALA A 21 9.22 22.63 -9.27
CA ALA A 21 8.09 22.20 -10.11
C ALA A 21 8.46 21.02 -11.01
N CYS A 22 9.64 21.09 -11.63
CA CYS A 22 10.17 19.97 -12.40
C CYS A 22 10.42 18.74 -11.52
N ALA A 23 11.00 18.92 -10.32
CA ALA A 23 11.26 17.84 -9.39
C ALA A 23 9.95 17.14 -8.91
N LEU A 24 8.87 17.90 -8.73
CA LEU A 24 7.58 17.35 -8.32
C LEU A 24 7.01 16.32 -9.30
N VAL A 25 7.33 16.44 -10.58
CA VAL A 25 6.87 15.52 -11.64
C VAL A 25 7.94 14.49 -11.98
N VAL A 26 9.17 14.96 -12.22
CA VAL A 26 10.27 14.13 -12.73
C VAL A 26 10.76 13.12 -11.69
N VAL A 27 10.92 13.54 -10.44
CA VAL A 27 11.47 12.66 -9.40
C VAL A 27 10.54 11.47 -9.10
N PRO A 28 9.22 11.64 -8.88
CA PRO A 28 8.30 10.50 -8.73
C PRO A 28 8.25 9.61 -9.98
N ALA A 29 8.35 10.18 -11.18
CA ALA A 29 8.36 9.41 -12.42
C ALA A 29 9.65 8.56 -12.55
N ILE A 30 10.81 9.11 -12.23
CA ILE A 30 12.07 8.35 -12.18
C ILE A 30 12.01 7.28 -11.11
N ALA A 31 11.55 7.61 -9.91
CA ALA A 31 11.38 6.63 -8.83
C ALA A 31 10.45 5.49 -9.26
N TRP A 32 9.35 5.79 -9.94
CA TRP A 32 8.45 4.80 -10.51
C TRP A 32 9.14 3.89 -11.53
N LEU A 33 9.95 4.45 -12.44
CA LEU A 33 10.72 3.64 -13.40
C LEU A 33 11.70 2.71 -12.68
N MET A 34 12.40 3.22 -11.66
CA MET A 34 13.35 2.43 -10.88
C MET A 34 12.67 1.29 -10.13
N VAL A 35 11.57 1.57 -9.41
CA VAL A 35 10.86 0.50 -8.68
C VAL A 35 10.19 -0.50 -9.63
N ARG A 36 9.76 -0.06 -10.81
CA ARG A 36 9.27 -0.96 -11.87
C ARG A 36 10.37 -1.89 -12.39
N ALA A 37 11.59 -1.40 -12.54
CA ALA A 37 12.74 -2.21 -12.91
C ALA A 37 13.14 -3.21 -11.81
N LEU A 38 12.91 -2.88 -10.53
CA LEU A 38 13.14 -3.77 -9.39
C LEU A 38 12.04 -4.82 -9.18
N ALA A 39 10.84 -4.62 -9.71
CA ALA A 39 9.69 -5.49 -9.50
C ALA A 39 9.96 -6.98 -9.82
N PRO A 40 10.67 -7.37 -10.92
CA PRO A 40 11.01 -8.78 -11.16
C PRO A 40 11.92 -9.37 -10.10
N SER A 41 12.84 -8.58 -9.55
CA SER A 41 13.75 -9.01 -8.48
C SER A 41 13.01 -9.19 -7.15
N LEU A 42 12.05 -8.29 -6.85
CA LEU A 42 11.14 -8.44 -5.71
C LEU A 42 10.26 -9.69 -5.88
N GLY A 43 9.76 -9.98 -7.08
CA GLY A 43 8.98 -11.18 -7.38
C GLY A 43 9.71 -12.49 -7.12
N ARG A 44 11.04 -12.50 -7.29
CA ARG A 44 11.90 -13.67 -7.04
C ARG A 44 12.20 -13.94 -5.57
N MET A 45 11.71 -13.12 -4.63
CA MET A 45 11.85 -13.32 -3.18
C MET A 45 10.73 -14.20 -2.58
N ALA A 46 10.18 -15.13 -3.36
CA ALA A 46 9.09 -16.00 -2.90
C ALA A 46 9.45 -16.83 -1.65
N ASP A 47 10.75 -17.13 -1.46
CA ASP A 47 11.27 -17.87 -0.30
C ASP A 47 11.19 -17.06 1.02
N ASP A 48 10.92 -15.76 0.93
CA ASP A 48 10.85 -14.87 2.08
C ASP A 48 9.67 -13.89 1.95
N PRO A 49 8.46 -14.39 2.14
CA PRO A 49 7.25 -13.60 1.87
C PRO A 49 7.09 -12.38 2.79
N VAL A 50 7.66 -12.42 4.01
CA VAL A 50 7.58 -11.29 4.95
C VAL A 50 8.40 -10.10 4.44
N TRP A 51 9.65 -10.35 4.02
CA TRP A 51 10.51 -9.32 3.44
C TRP A 51 10.00 -8.87 2.07
N GLN A 52 9.50 -9.80 1.25
CA GLN A 52 8.88 -9.47 -0.03
C GLN A 52 7.69 -8.52 0.16
N ALA A 53 6.83 -8.77 1.15
CA ALA A 53 5.70 -7.91 1.47
C ALA A 53 6.17 -6.50 1.89
N SER A 54 7.19 -6.42 2.75
CA SER A 54 7.72 -5.13 3.24
C SER A 54 8.39 -4.32 2.13
N LEU A 55 9.25 -4.94 1.32
CA LEU A 55 9.95 -4.26 0.23
C LEU A 55 9.01 -3.87 -0.91
N SER A 56 8.04 -4.69 -1.25
CA SER A 56 7.04 -4.35 -2.26
C SER A 56 6.09 -3.24 -1.79
N ALA A 57 5.78 -3.17 -0.50
CA ALA A 57 5.06 -2.05 0.10
C ALA A 57 5.85 -0.74 -0.04
N ALA A 58 7.12 -0.76 0.36
CA ALA A 58 8.02 0.39 0.22
C ALA A 58 8.15 0.84 -1.24
N ALA A 59 8.35 -0.10 -2.16
CA ALA A 59 8.44 0.17 -3.59
C ALA A 59 7.15 0.80 -4.15
N ALA A 60 5.99 0.28 -3.78
CA ALA A 60 4.70 0.82 -4.23
C ALA A 60 4.41 2.23 -3.69
N ALA A 61 4.81 2.51 -2.45
CA ALA A 61 4.62 3.81 -1.81
C ALA A 61 5.66 4.87 -2.23
N LEU A 62 6.83 4.47 -2.73
CA LEU A 62 7.97 5.36 -2.95
C LEU A 62 7.66 6.57 -3.85
N PRO A 63 7.04 6.43 -5.05
CA PRO A 63 6.75 7.58 -5.91
C PRO A 63 5.80 8.59 -5.24
N GLY A 64 4.75 8.11 -4.56
CA GLY A 64 3.79 8.95 -3.84
C GLY A 64 4.43 9.65 -2.65
N THR A 65 5.30 8.97 -1.91
CA THR A 65 6.05 9.56 -0.78
C THR A 65 6.94 10.70 -1.25
N LEU A 66 7.71 10.48 -2.33
CA LEU A 66 8.56 11.53 -2.90
C LEU A 66 7.76 12.73 -3.40
N PHE A 67 6.62 12.48 -4.05
CA PHE A 67 5.71 13.54 -4.46
C PHE A 67 5.24 14.39 -3.27
N LEU A 68 4.80 13.76 -2.18
CA LEU A 68 4.34 14.45 -0.98
C LEU A 68 5.47 15.24 -0.31
N VAL A 69 6.67 14.64 -0.20
CA VAL A 69 7.85 15.30 0.42
C VAL A 69 8.25 16.53 -0.39
N ILE A 70 8.35 16.40 -1.71
CA ILE A 70 8.71 17.50 -2.61
C ILE A 70 7.64 18.59 -2.57
N GLY A 71 6.36 18.22 -2.67
CA GLY A 71 5.26 19.15 -2.61
C GLY A 71 5.23 19.95 -1.31
N ALA A 72 5.32 19.26 -0.17
CA ALA A 72 5.34 19.89 1.15
C ALA A 72 6.54 20.83 1.33
N ALA A 73 7.74 20.40 0.91
CA ALA A 73 8.95 21.19 1.00
C ALA A 73 8.87 22.45 0.12
N THR A 74 8.36 22.32 -1.11
CA THR A 74 8.15 23.44 -2.02
C THR A 74 7.13 24.44 -1.48
N LEU A 75 6.02 23.95 -0.96
CA LEU A 75 4.98 24.81 -0.37
C LEU A 75 5.52 25.57 0.84
N ARG A 76 6.31 24.92 1.71
CA ARG A 76 6.94 25.57 2.86
C ARG A 76 8.00 26.58 2.46
N GLY A 77 8.88 26.25 1.53
CA GLY A 77 9.95 27.13 1.04
C GLY A 77 9.41 28.29 0.23
N GLY A 78 8.41 28.07 -0.62
CA GLY A 78 7.81 29.10 -1.48
C GLY A 78 7.09 30.19 -0.69
N TRP A 79 6.50 29.88 0.47
CA TRP A 79 5.79 30.87 1.30
C TRP A 79 6.68 32.02 1.76
N ASN A 80 7.97 31.78 1.94
CA ASN A 80 8.93 32.78 2.42
C ASN A 80 9.81 33.37 1.28
N SER A 81 9.54 33.04 0.02
CA SER A 81 10.39 33.44 -1.09
C SER A 81 9.97 34.79 -1.70
N THR A 82 10.97 35.59 -2.10
CA THR A 82 10.77 36.81 -2.90
C THR A 82 10.09 36.54 -4.25
N CYS A 83 10.09 35.27 -4.70
CA CYS A 83 9.43 34.85 -5.94
C CYS A 83 7.91 35.07 -5.93
N LEU A 84 7.26 35.08 -4.77
CA LEU A 84 5.82 35.40 -4.66
C LEU A 84 5.49 36.87 -4.94
N GLN A 85 6.47 37.72 -5.00
CA GLN A 85 6.28 39.13 -5.40
C GLN A 85 5.97 39.27 -6.90
N PHE A 86 6.38 38.31 -7.73
CA PHE A 86 6.10 38.29 -9.14
C PHE A 86 4.85 37.47 -9.48
N ALA A 87 4.05 37.95 -10.44
CA ALA A 87 2.82 37.27 -10.88
C ALA A 87 3.07 35.82 -11.34
N SER A 88 4.13 35.59 -12.07
CA SER A 88 4.55 34.25 -12.55
C SER A 88 4.94 33.30 -11.41
N GLY A 89 5.63 33.80 -10.38
CA GLY A 89 5.95 33.00 -9.19
C GLY A 89 4.69 32.57 -8.43
N ARG A 90 3.69 33.44 -8.32
CA ARG A 90 2.39 33.13 -7.70
C ARG A 90 1.62 32.07 -8.48
N ILE A 91 1.62 32.16 -9.83
CA ILE A 91 0.94 31.19 -10.69
C ILE A 91 1.59 29.81 -10.54
N LEU A 92 2.91 29.72 -10.62
CA LEU A 92 3.65 28.46 -10.49
C LEU A 92 3.49 27.83 -9.11
N TYR A 93 3.57 28.63 -8.05
CA TYR A 93 3.31 28.18 -6.68
C TYR A 93 1.87 27.70 -6.52
N GLY A 94 0.90 28.44 -7.06
CA GLY A 94 -0.51 28.05 -7.06
C GLY A 94 -0.75 26.73 -7.80
N ALA A 95 -0.07 26.51 -8.92
CA ALA A 95 -0.15 25.26 -9.68
C ALA A 95 0.43 24.06 -8.90
N ILE A 96 1.57 24.24 -8.21
CA ILE A 96 2.16 23.21 -7.34
C ILE A 96 1.23 22.90 -6.19
N ALA A 97 0.68 23.93 -5.53
CA ALA A 97 -0.27 23.76 -4.44
C ALA A 97 -1.54 23.02 -4.90
N ALA A 98 -2.10 23.42 -6.04
CA ALA A 98 -3.27 22.77 -6.63
C ALA A 98 -3.01 21.30 -6.99
N LEU A 99 -1.87 20.99 -7.60
CA LEU A 99 -1.51 19.62 -7.97
C LEU A 99 -1.32 18.73 -6.73
N THR A 100 -0.64 19.25 -5.70
CA THR A 100 -0.43 18.53 -4.44
C THR A 100 -1.76 18.30 -3.72
N ALA A 101 -2.61 19.35 -3.63
CA ALA A 101 -3.93 19.27 -3.04
C ALA A 101 -4.85 18.30 -3.79
N PHE A 102 -4.82 18.31 -5.13
CA PHE A 102 -5.59 17.39 -5.96
C PHE A 102 -5.18 15.94 -5.72
N GLY A 103 -3.87 15.63 -5.69
CA GLY A 103 -3.37 14.28 -5.41
C GLY A 103 -3.83 13.79 -4.03
N PHE A 104 -3.72 14.65 -3.02
CA PHE A 104 -4.15 14.33 -1.67
C PHE A 104 -5.68 14.14 -1.56
N ALA A 105 -6.47 15.05 -2.17
CA ALA A 105 -7.92 14.93 -2.20
C ALA A 105 -8.38 13.64 -2.90
N ARG A 106 -7.75 13.29 -4.04
CA ARG A 106 -8.00 12.04 -4.75
C ARG A 106 -7.76 10.83 -3.84
N ALA A 107 -6.61 10.79 -3.14
CA ALA A 107 -6.30 9.70 -2.22
C ALA A 107 -7.33 9.60 -1.07
N ILE A 108 -7.77 10.74 -0.51
CA ILE A 108 -8.82 10.77 0.52
C ILE A 108 -10.14 10.22 -0.02
N VAL A 109 -10.57 10.64 -1.20
CA VAL A 109 -11.85 10.16 -1.80
C VAL A 109 -11.81 8.65 -1.98
N LEU A 110 -10.74 8.11 -2.57
CA LEU A 110 -10.57 6.68 -2.77
C LEU A 110 -10.50 5.89 -1.45
N ALA A 111 -9.79 6.43 -0.44
CA ALA A 111 -9.72 5.82 0.89
C ALA A 111 -11.10 5.79 1.58
N ARG A 112 -11.89 6.88 1.45
CA ARG A 112 -13.26 6.95 1.98
C ARG A 112 -14.20 5.96 1.30
N GLN A 113 -14.12 5.81 -0.02
CA GLN A 113 -14.92 4.81 -0.75
C GLN A 113 -14.64 3.40 -0.23
N ARG A 114 -13.36 3.01 -0.10
CA ARG A 114 -12.97 1.71 0.48
C ARG A 114 -13.45 1.54 1.92
N ALA A 115 -13.35 2.58 2.75
CA ALA A 115 -13.84 2.54 4.13
C ALA A 115 -15.36 2.39 4.22
N CYS A 116 -16.11 3.03 3.32
CA CYS A 116 -17.56 2.88 3.23
C CYS A 116 -17.98 1.45 2.88
N ASP A 117 -17.27 0.80 1.94
CA ASP A 117 -17.56 -0.59 1.56
C ASP A 117 -17.34 -1.54 2.75
N VAL A 118 -16.21 -1.40 3.47
CA VAL A 118 -15.94 -2.18 4.69
C VAL A 118 -16.99 -1.92 5.77
N THR A 119 -17.36 -0.65 5.97
CA THR A 119 -18.37 -0.29 6.98
C THR A 119 -19.74 -0.88 6.64
N ARG A 120 -20.10 -0.92 5.35
CA ARG A 120 -21.33 -1.56 4.88
C ARG A 120 -21.36 -3.04 5.24
N LEU A 121 -20.30 -3.79 4.96
CA LEU A 121 -20.20 -5.21 5.34
C LEU A 121 -20.28 -5.42 6.85
N LEU A 122 -19.59 -4.59 7.63
CA LEU A 122 -19.64 -4.68 9.09
C LEU A 122 -21.05 -4.42 9.66
N ARG A 123 -21.83 -3.52 9.02
CA ARG A 123 -23.23 -3.27 9.43
C ARG A 123 -24.16 -4.42 9.07
N GLN A 124 -23.90 -5.13 7.99
CA GLN A 124 -24.67 -6.30 7.56
C GLN A 124 -24.32 -7.57 8.35
N SER A 125 -23.24 -7.55 9.13
CA SER A 125 -22.83 -8.70 9.93
C SER A 125 -23.55 -8.76 11.28
N SER A 126 -23.84 -9.99 11.74
CA SER A 126 -24.53 -10.31 12.98
C SER A 126 -23.58 -10.81 14.06
N VAL A 127 -24.12 -11.03 15.26
CA VAL A 127 -23.43 -11.70 16.37
C VAL A 127 -23.14 -13.15 15.96
N PRO A 128 -21.93 -13.68 16.19
CA PRO A 128 -21.60 -15.05 15.81
C PRO A 128 -22.34 -16.07 16.67
N SER A 129 -22.58 -17.26 16.10
CA SER A 129 -23.04 -18.41 16.83
C SER A 129 -22.05 -18.80 17.96
N PRO A 130 -22.49 -19.51 19.02
CA PRO A 130 -21.59 -19.91 20.12
C PRO A 130 -20.38 -20.74 19.65
N SER A 131 -20.53 -21.55 18.61
CA SER A 131 -19.44 -22.32 18.00
C SER A 131 -18.40 -21.41 17.34
N LEU A 132 -18.83 -20.41 16.56
CA LEU A 132 -17.95 -19.41 15.94
C LEU A 132 -17.27 -18.52 16.99
N GLN A 133 -17.97 -18.19 18.07
CA GLN A 133 -17.37 -17.43 19.17
C GLN A 133 -16.21 -18.19 19.79
N ARG A 134 -16.38 -19.47 20.13
CA ARG A 134 -15.32 -20.36 20.66
C ARG A 134 -14.16 -20.47 19.69
N LEU A 135 -14.43 -20.60 18.41
CA LEU A 135 -13.40 -20.66 17.36
C LEU A 135 -12.60 -19.34 17.31
N GLY A 136 -13.26 -18.20 17.47
CA GLY A 136 -12.61 -16.90 17.58
C GLY A 136 -11.71 -16.79 18.81
N GLU A 137 -12.13 -17.31 19.96
CA GLU A 137 -11.34 -17.37 21.19
C GLU A 137 -10.08 -18.24 21.00
N ILE A 138 -10.22 -19.41 20.38
CA ILE A 138 -9.08 -20.30 20.05
C ILE A 138 -8.10 -19.61 19.09
N ALA A 139 -8.58 -18.89 18.08
CA ALA A 139 -7.74 -18.19 17.12
C ALA A 139 -7.21 -16.84 17.63
N GLY A 140 -7.74 -16.33 18.74
CA GLY A 140 -7.38 -15.04 19.33
C GLY A 140 -7.84 -13.84 18.47
N VAL A 141 -9.03 -13.95 17.85
CA VAL A 141 -9.59 -12.91 16.98
C VAL A 141 -11.11 -12.85 17.15
N ARG A 142 -11.70 -11.67 16.99
CA ARG A 142 -13.16 -11.51 16.99
C ARG A 142 -13.74 -11.98 15.69
N ILE A 143 -14.85 -12.74 15.76
CA ILE A 143 -15.59 -13.20 14.59
C ILE A 143 -16.98 -12.54 14.57
N ARG A 144 -17.51 -12.31 13.38
CA ARG A 144 -18.90 -11.97 13.14
C ARG A 144 -19.42 -12.79 11.96
N GLU A 145 -20.68 -13.07 11.97
CA GLU A 145 -21.35 -13.83 10.92
C GLU A 145 -21.94 -12.89 9.88
N LEU A 146 -21.80 -13.24 8.61
CA LEU A 146 -22.30 -12.46 7.48
C LEU A 146 -23.24 -13.30 6.63
N TYR A 147 -24.47 -12.83 6.44
CA TYR A 147 -25.37 -13.42 5.46
C TYR A 147 -25.00 -12.88 4.08
N ALA A 148 -24.23 -13.67 3.33
CA ALA A 148 -23.79 -13.32 1.98
C ALA A 148 -23.79 -14.57 1.10
N GLU A 149 -24.13 -14.38 -0.17
CA GLU A 149 -23.99 -15.42 -1.18
C GLU A 149 -22.51 -15.67 -1.48
N GLY A 150 -22.11 -16.93 -1.39
CA GLY A 150 -20.77 -17.42 -1.63
C GLY A 150 -19.90 -17.51 -0.38
N PRO A 151 -18.91 -18.44 -0.41
CA PRO A 151 -18.06 -18.71 0.72
C PRO A 151 -17.08 -17.55 0.95
N LEU A 152 -17.14 -16.95 2.14
CA LEU A 152 -16.32 -15.80 2.49
C LEU A 152 -15.80 -15.93 3.90
N VAL A 153 -14.48 -15.89 4.05
CA VAL A 153 -13.79 -15.69 5.34
C VAL A 153 -12.79 -14.57 5.10
N ILE A 154 -13.00 -13.41 5.69
CA ILE A 154 -12.16 -12.22 5.46
C ILE A 154 -11.95 -11.41 6.73
N LEU A 155 -10.80 -10.78 6.85
CA LEU A 155 -10.51 -9.80 7.88
C LEU A 155 -11.04 -8.41 7.45
N ALA A 156 -11.83 -7.77 8.30
CA ALA A 156 -12.37 -6.44 8.12
C ALA A 156 -12.11 -5.53 9.32
N GLY A 157 -12.08 -4.21 9.09
CA GLY A 157 -11.88 -3.23 10.16
C GLY A 157 -10.41 -2.86 10.40
N LEU A 158 -10.08 -1.59 10.16
CA LEU A 158 -8.70 -1.10 10.16
C LEU A 158 -8.06 -1.11 11.57
N PHE A 159 -8.75 -0.53 12.57
CA PHE A 159 -8.22 -0.38 13.93
C PHE A 159 -8.76 -1.42 14.92
N ARG A 160 -9.85 -2.05 14.59
CA ARG A 160 -10.50 -3.09 15.38
C ARG A 160 -10.83 -4.27 14.46
N PRO A 161 -9.80 -5.05 14.07
CA PRO A 161 -10.00 -6.12 13.10
C PRO A 161 -10.98 -7.17 13.63
N VAL A 162 -11.84 -7.63 12.71
CA VAL A 162 -12.87 -8.64 12.94
C VAL A 162 -12.87 -9.56 11.72
N VAL A 163 -12.91 -10.86 11.94
CA VAL A 163 -13.08 -11.85 10.88
C VAL A 163 -14.55 -11.98 10.56
N LEU A 164 -14.95 -11.77 9.33
CA LEU A 164 -16.29 -12.01 8.82
C LEU A 164 -16.34 -13.41 8.20
N VAL A 165 -17.28 -14.22 8.63
CA VAL A 165 -17.51 -15.57 8.12
C VAL A 165 -18.90 -15.61 7.51
N SER A 166 -19.03 -15.99 6.24
CA SER A 166 -20.33 -16.13 5.60
C SER A 166 -21.02 -17.44 5.97
N SER A 167 -22.36 -17.44 5.97
CA SER A 167 -23.18 -18.64 6.16
C SER A 167 -22.85 -19.73 5.12
N ASP A 168 -22.52 -19.33 3.88
CA ASP A 168 -22.16 -20.27 2.81
C ASP A 168 -20.76 -20.88 3.06
N ALA A 169 -19.82 -20.15 3.65
CA ALA A 169 -18.52 -20.71 4.07
C ALA A 169 -18.70 -21.80 5.12
N LEU A 170 -19.58 -21.60 6.10
CA LEU A 170 -19.89 -22.60 7.15
C LEU A 170 -20.44 -23.91 6.63
N GLN A 171 -21.07 -23.89 5.45
CA GLN A 171 -21.61 -25.09 4.80
C GLN A 171 -20.56 -25.83 3.94
N ARG A 172 -19.46 -25.18 3.59
CA ARG A 172 -18.47 -25.70 2.64
C ARG A 172 -17.22 -26.26 3.27
N VAL A 173 -16.90 -25.81 4.47
CA VAL A 173 -15.67 -26.22 5.18
C VAL A 173 -16.03 -26.90 6.49
N ASN A 174 -15.26 -27.88 6.90
CA ASN A 174 -15.37 -28.48 8.22
C ASN A 174 -14.73 -27.61 9.31
N ASP A 175 -14.89 -27.97 10.57
CA ASP A 175 -14.41 -27.18 11.73
C ASP A 175 -12.88 -26.98 11.71
N ALA A 176 -12.10 -27.98 11.27
CA ALA A 176 -10.63 -27.91 11.19
C ALA A 176 -10.19 -26.97 10.08
N GLU A 177 -10.80 -27.07 8.91
CA GLU A 177 -10.59 -26.18 7.76
C GLU A 177 -10.99 -24.73 8.08
N LEU A 178 -12.15 -24.55 8.77
CA LEU A 178 -12.60 -23.24 9.19
C LEU A 178 -11.63 -22.61 10.19
N LEU A 179 -11.15 -23.40 11.18
CA LEU A 179 -10.15 -22.93 12.13
C LEU A 179 -8.84 -22.53 11.42
N ALA A 180 -8.42 -23.31 10.43
CA ALA A 180 -7.23 -22.98 9.63
C ALA A 180 -7.42 -21.67 8.86
N ALA A 181 -8.58 -21.45 8.23
CA ALA A 181 -8.91 -20.19 7.54
C ALA A 181 -8.95 -19.01 8.51
N VAL A 182 -9.58 -19.16 9.68
CA VAL A 182 -9.63 -18.09 10.69
C VAL A 182 -8.24 -17.78 11.26
N ARG A 183 -7.37 -18.77 11.41
CA ARG A 183 -5.97 -18.55 11.82
C ARG A 183 -5.17 -17.80 10.76
N HIS A 184 -5.46 -18.03 9.47
CA HIS A 184 -4.89 -17.23 8.38
C HIS A 184 -5.32 -15.76 8.49
N GLU A 185 -6.60 -15.48 8.68
CA GLU A 185 -7.09 -14.12 8.87
C GLU A 185 -6.54 -13.47 10.18
N ALA A 186 -6.40 -14.26 11.24
CA ALA A 186 -5.77 -13.81 12.48
C ALA A 186 -4.29 -13.45 12.29
N ALA A 187 -3.59 -14.11 11.36
CA ALA A 187 -2.21 -13.76 11.00
C ALA A 187 -2.14 -12.35 10.38
N HIS A 188 -3.05 -12.01 9.47
CA HIS A 188 -3.18 -10.66 8.92
C HIS A 188 -3.46 -9.61 10.01
N ALA A 189 -4.35 -9.93 10.96
CA ALA A 189 -4.67 -9.05 12.08
C ALA A 189 -3.45 -8.76 12.95
N ARG A 190 -2.71 -9.80 13.36
CA ARG A 190 -1.51 -9.67 14.22
C ARG A 190 -0.38 -8.90 13.55
N ARG A 191 -0.24 -9.01 12.24
CA ARG A 191 0.78 -8.32 11.45
C ARG A 191 0.42 -6.89 11.10
N GLY A 192 -0.81 -6.45 11.37
CA GLY A 192 -1.29 -5.13 10.99
C GLY A 192 -1.42 -4.94 9.48
N ASP A 193 -1.63 -6.02 8.73
CA ASP A 193 -1.62 -6.02 7.26
C ASP A 193 -2.67 -5.09 6.66
N LEU A 194 -3.83 -4.91 7.32
CA LEU A 194 -4.86 -3.98 6.85
C LEU A 194 -4.40 -2.52 6.94
N VAL A 195 -3.72 -2.15 8.02
CA VAL A 195 -3.19 -0.80 8.22
C VAL A 195 -2.08 -0.54 7.20
N CYS A 196 -1.14 -1.48 7.06
CA CYS A 196 -0.06 -1.38 6.08
C CYS A 196 -0.62 -1.21 4.66
N ALA A 197 -1.57 -2.05 4.26
CA ALA A 197 -2.20 -1.96 2.94
C ALA A 197 -2.94 -0.64 2.73
N ALA A 198 -3.65 -0.14 3.74
CA ALA A 198 -4.35 1.14 3.66
C ALA A 198 -3.38 2.30 3.45
N VAL A 199 -2.28 2.34 4.21
CA VAL A 199 -1.22 3.36 4.09
C VAL A 199 -0.54 3.30 2.73
N VAL A 200 -0.09 2.11 2.31
CA VAL A 200 0.57 1.91 1.01
C VAL A 200 -0.34 2.35 -0.14
N THR A 201 -1.59 1.94 -0.10
CA THR A 201 -2.55 2.26 -1.15
C THR A 201 -2.90 3.75 -1.15
N PHE A 202 -3.07 4.36 0.04
CA PHE A 202 -3.30 5.79 0.15
C PHE A 202 -2.16 6.61 -0.47
N ILE A 203 -0.91 6.28 -0.13
CA ILE A 203 0.26 6.97 -0.67
C ILE A 203 0.39 6.74 -2.18
N ALA A 204 0.13 5.51 -2.64
CA ALA A 204 0.14 5.20 -4.07
C ALA A 204 -0.96 5.94 -4.85
N ASP A 205 -2.10 6.19 -4.22
CA ASP A 205 -3.22 6.94 -4.84
C ASP A 205 -2.97 8.45 -4.96
N VAL A 206 -1.99 9.02 -4.23
CA VAL A 206 -1.66 10.44 -4.33
C VAL A 206 -1.18 10.81 -5.74
N VAL A 207 -0.39 9.94 -6.37
CA VAL A 207 0.13 10.16 -7.72
C VAL A 207 -0.52 9.18 -8.70
N PRO A 208 -1.07 9.64 -9.83
CA PRO A 208 -1.71 8.77 -10.81
C PRO A 208 -0.69 7.99 -11.66
N LEU A 209 0.27 7.34 -11.01
CA LEU A 209 1.24 6.48 -11.67
C LEU A 209 0.78 5.01 -11.63
N PRO A 210 1.06 4.21 -12.66
CA PRO A 210 0.62 2.82 -12.72
C PRO A 210 1.47 1.91 -11.83
N VAL A 211 1.25 1.96 -10.52
CA VAL A 211 1.91 1.11 -9.51
C VAL A 211 1.14 -0.19 -9.20
N GLY A 212 0.10 -0.49 -9.96
CA GLY A 212 -0.79 -1.64 -9.74
C GLY A 212 -0.06 -2.98 -9.62
N ASN A 213 0.98 -3.21 -10.44
CA ASN A 213 1.81 -4.42 -10.37
C ASN A 213 2.55 -4.57 -9.02
N LEU A 214 3.03 -3.46 -8.45
CA LEU A 214 3.71 -3.46 -7.15
C LEU A 214 2.73 -3.69 -6.00
N ILE A 215 1.53 -3.10 -6.10
CA ILE A 215 0.45 -3.34 -5.15
C ILE A 215 -0.01 -4.80 -5.22
N ALA A 216 -0.13 -5.38 -6.43
CA ALA A 216 -0.47 -6.78 -6.61
C ALA A 216 0.62 -7.71 -6.02
N LEU A 217 1.91 -7.38 -6.25
CA LEU A 217 3.03 -8.10 -5.67
C LEU A 217 3.02 -8.03 -4.14
N HIS A 218 2.79 -6.84 -3.57
CA HIS A 218 2.67 -6.65 -2.12
C HIS A 218 1.52 -7.48 -1.54
N ARG A 219 0.36 -7.47 -2.19
CA ARG A 219 -0.79 -8.29 -1.78
C ARG A 219 -0.46 -9.76 -1.79
N ARG A 220 0.07 -10.27 -2.92
CA ARG A 220 0.50 -11.66 -3.05
C ARG A 220 1.47 -12.07 -1.94
N ALA A 221 2.51 -11.28 -1.69
CA ALA A 221 3.50 -11.55 -0.65
C ALA A 221 2.87 -11.60 0.76
N ARG A 222 1.88 -10.76 1.05
CA ARG A 222 1.12 -10.79 2.31
C ARG A 222 0.36 -12.10 2.48
N GLU A 223 -0.29 -12.60 1.43
CA GLU A 223 -1.00 -13.88 1.45
C GLU A 223 -0.04 -15.03 1.77
N PHE A 224 1.10 -15.11 1.08
CA PHE A 224 2.13 -16.12 1.37
C PHE A 224 2.67 -16.01 2.79
N ALA A 225 2.85 -14.80 3.31
CA ALA A 225 3.31 -14.58 4.67
C ALA A 225 2.27 -14.98 5.72
N ALA A 226 0.98 -14.79 5.45
CA ALA A 226 -0.12 -15.23 6.29
C ALA A 226 -0.25 -16.76 6.26
N ASP A 227 -0.15 -17.38 5.09
CA ASP A 227 -0.12 -18.83 4.92
C ASP A 227 1.03 -19.46 5.71
N ALA A 228 2.25 -18.92 5.57
CA ALA A 228 3.42 -19.39 6.30
C ALA A 228 3.26 -19.26 7.83
N HIS A 229 2.57 -18.22 8.30
CA HIS A 229 2.28 -18.06 9.72
C HIS A 229 1.21 -19.04 10.19
N ALA A 230 0.11 -19.17 9.46
CA ALA A 230 -0.99 -20.09 9.78
C ALA A 230 -0.51 -21.55 9.79
N ALA A 231 0.32 -21.95 8.83
CA ALA A 231 0.88 -23.29 8.70
C ALA A 231 1.83 -23.70 9.84
N ARG A 232 2.21 -22.80 10.75
CA ARG A 232 2.96 -23.13 11.97
C ARG A 232 2.08 -23.61 13.11
N ILE A 233 0.78 -23.28 13.07
CA ILE A 233 -0.18 -23.49 14.15
C ILE A 233 -1.45 -24.24 13.70
N ALA A 234 -1.58 -24.49 12.39
CA ALA A 234 -2.66 -25.27 11.79
C ALA A 234 -2.06 -26.35 10.90
N ASP A 235 -2.83 -27.40 10.63
CA ASP A 235 -2.45 -28.39 9.64
C ASP A 235 -2.41 -27.76 8.24
N ARG A 236 -1.39 -28.08 7.46
CA ARG A 236 -1.22 -27.52 6.10
C ARG A 236 -2.27 -28.04 5.12
N CYS A 237 -2.72 -29.29 5.33
CA CYS A 237 -3.74 -29.90 4.49
C CYS A 237 -5.10 -29.23 4.75
N ASP A 238 -5.44 -28.97 6.03
CA ASP A 238 -6.68 -28.24 6.38
C ASP A 238 -6.67 -26.83 5.81
N LEU A 239 -5.53 -26.12 5.88
CA LEU A 239 -5.37 -24.79 5.29
C LEU A 239 -5.49 -24.81 3.76
N ALA A 240 -4.90 -25.80 3.11
CA ALA A 240 -4.99 -25.99 1.67
C ALA A 240 -6.43 -26.34 1.23
N ALA A 241 -7.12 -27.21 1.98
CA ALA A 241 -8.51 -27.58 1.72
C ALA A 241 -9.44 -26.37 1.90
N ALA A 242 -9.27 -25.60 2.98
CA ALA A 242 -10.00 -24.36 3.19
C ALA A 242 -9.79 -23.36 2.05
N LEU A 243 -8.53 -23.16 1.62
CA LEU A 243 -8.21 -22.29 0.50
C LEU A 243 -8.94 -22.71 -0.78
N LEU A 244 -8.99 -23.99 -1.09
CA LEU A 244 -9.72 -24.53 -2.25
C LEU A 244 -11.23 -24.37 -2.14
N ALA A 245 -11.80 -24.65 -0.96
CA ALA A 245 -13.23 -24.55 -0.73
C ALA A 245 -13.75 -23.10 -0.80
N LEU A 246 -12.91 -22.14 -0.34
CA LEU A 246 -13.22 -20.72 -0.28
C LEU A 246 -12.81 -19.93 -1.55
N ALA A 247 -12.04 -20.53 -2.46
CA ALA A 247 -11.49 -19.86 -3.65
C ALA A 247 -12.52 -19.52 -4.75
N ARG A 248 -13.81 -19.83 -4.56
CA ARG A 248 -14.84 -19.53 -5.57
C ARG A 248 -15.19 -18.05 -5.60
N PRO A 249 -15.34 -17.45 -6.81
CA PRO A 249 -15.74 -16.06 -6.92
C PRO A 249 -17.15 -15.86 -6.34
N THR A 250 -17.31 -14.86 -5.49
CA THR A 250 -18.58 -14.46 -4.88
C THR A 250 -18.97 -13.09 -5.42
N SER A 251 -20.28 -12.81 -5.51
CA SER A 251 -20.78 -11.51 -5.94
C SER A 251 -20.35 -10.37 -4.99
N VAL A 252 -20.18 -10.67 -3.70
CA VAL A 252 -19.71 -9.74 -2.66
C VAL A 252 -18.18 -9.60 -2.71
N ALA A 253 -17.48 -10.65 -3.11
CA ALA A 253 -16.01 -10.62 -3.24
C ALA A 253 -15.54 -9.72 -4.37
N THR A 254 -16.38 -9.39 -5.34
CA THR A 254 -15.98 -8.56 -6.50
C THR A 254 -15.54 -7.15 -6.16
N SER A 255 -15.98 -6.57 -5.06
CA SER A 255 -15.56 -5.21 -4.66
C SER A 255 -14.41 -5.18 -3.63
N ILE A 256 -14.25 -6.21 -2.81
CA ILE A 256 -13.26 -6.22 -1.71
C ILE A 256 -12.23 -7.34 -1.85
N ALA A 257 -12.64 -8.51 -2.34
CA ALA A 257 -11.80 -9.70 -2.50
C ALA A 257 -11.60 -10.12 -3.97
N ALA A 258 -11.99 -9.31 -4.94
CA ALA A 258 -11.89 -9.56 -6.39
C ALA A 258 -10.45 -9.80 -6.91
N PHE A 259 -9.57 -10.20 -6.04
CA PHE A 259 -8.15 -10.33 -6.29
C PHE A 259 -7.58 -11.72 -5.95
N ALA A 260 -8.43 -12.70 -5.69
CA ALA A 260 -8.01 -14.09 -5.74
C ALA A 260 -7.95 -14.51 -7.21
N ASP A 261 -6.89 -14.09 -7.90
CA ASP A 261 -6.53 -14.62 -9.20
C ASP A 261 -6.30 -16.13 -9.05
N ALA A 262 -6.90 -16.93 -9.92
CA ALA A 262 -6.75 -18.39 -9.92
C ALA A 262 -5.27 -18.84 -9.94
N GLY A 263 -4.39 -18.05 -10.55
CA GLY A 263 -2.95 -18.21 -10.50
C GLY A 263 -2.38 -18.11 -9.09
N THR A 264 -2.86 -17.14 -8.30
CA THR A 264 -2.41 -16.93 -6.92
C THR A 264 -2.82 -18.09 -6.00
N VAL A 265 -4.02 -18.65 -6.17
CA VAL A 265 -4.48 -19.82 -5.39
C VAL A 265 -3.62 -21.04 -5.68
N ARG A 266 -3.33 -21.31 -6.95
CA ARG A 266 -2.48 -22.42 -7.36
C ARG A 266 -1.07 -22.30 -6.77
N ASP A 267 -0.48 -21.13 -6.81
CA ASP A 267 0.86 -20.88 -6.28
C ASP A 267 0.90 -21.02 -4.75
N ARG A 268 -0.14 -20.54 -4.04
CA ARG A 268 -0.29 -20.70 -2.59
C ARG A 268 -0.41 -22.17 -2.19
N LEU A 269 -1.24 -22.95 -2.91
CA LEU A 269 -1.35 -24.39 -2.71
C LEU A 269 0.00 -25.10 -2.94
N GLY A 270 0.69 -24.77 -4.02
CA GLY A 270 2.03 -25.31 -4.29
C GLY A 270 3.01 -25.02 -3.13
N ALA A 271 3.00 -23.82 -2.59
CA ALA A 271 3.86 -23.42 -1.48
C ALA A 271 3.48 -24.11 -0.15
N LEU A 272 2.18 -24.31 0.12
CA LEU A 272 1.69 -25.00 1.32
C LEU A 272 2.05 -26.48 1.31
N LEU A 273 1.97 -27.13 0.15
CA LEU A 273 2.19 -28.58 -0.02
C LEU A 273 3.66 -28.92 -0.28
N SER A 274 4.50 -27.95 -0.62
CA SER A 274 5.94 -28.18 -0.81
C SER A 274 6.71 -28.08 0.51
N PRO A 275 7.76 -28.88 0.72
CA PRO A 275 8.65 -28.69 1.86
C PRO A 275 9.35 -27.34 1.73
N MET A 276 9.09 -26.43 2.68
CA MET A 276 9.69 -25.10 2.70
C MET A 276 11.19 -25.19 3.00
N SER A 277 12.02 -25.02 2.00
CA SER A 277 13.42 -24.67 2.18
C SER A 277 13.54 -23.15 2.40
N LEU A 278 13.30 -22.71 3.62
CA LEU A 278 13.46 -21.30 4.01
C LEU A 278 14.93 -21.03 4.36
N GLN A 279 15.75 -20.81 3.36
CA GLN A 279 17.00 -20.07 3.59
C GLN A 279 16.91 -18.71 2.86
N PRO A 280 16.59 -17.66 3.60
CA PRO A 280 16.55 -16.33 3.03
C PRO A 280 17.96 -15.87 2.66
N SER A 281 18.18 -15.47 1.42
CA SER A 281 19.45 -14.88 1.02
C SER A 281 19.59 -13.48 1.62
N LEU A 282 20.35 -13.34 2.71
CA LEU A 282 20.64 -12.06 3.39
C LEU A 282 21.19 -11.02 2.40
N GLU A 283 22.01 -11.43 1.45
CA GLU A 283 22.57 -10.55 0.42
C GLU A 283 21.50 -9.92 -0.46
N ARG A 284 20.51 -10.68 -0.92
CA ARG A 284 19.43 -10.15 -1.76
C ARG A 284 18.54 -9.16 -1.00
N ARG A 285 18.27 -9.45 0.29
CA ARG A 285 17.52 -8.53 1.17
C ARG A 285 18.27 -7.20 1.30
N ALA A 286 19.55 -7.27 1.65
CA ALA A 286 20.39 -6.10 1.82
C ALA A 286 20.48 -5.27 0.55
N LEU A 287 20.68 -5.92 -0.61
CA LEU A 287 20.77 -5.24 -1.90
C LEU A 287 19.49 -4.50 -2.27
N LEU A 288 18.32 -5.16 -2.16
CA LEU A 288 17.04 -4.53 -2.50
C LEU A 288 16.66 -3.43 -1.51
N THR A 289 16.95 -3.61 -0.22
CA THR A 289 16.74 -2.58 0.79
C THR A 289 17.63 -1.37 0.51
N ALA A 290 18.90 -1.60 0.22
CA ALA A 290 19.84 -0.54 -0.16
C ALA A 290 19.42 0.19 -1.45
N ALA A 291 18.93 -0.53 -2.47
CA ALA A 291 18.46 0.05 -3.72
C ALA A 291 17.23 0.95 -3.49
N LEU A 292 16.26 0.52 -2.68
CA LEU A 292 15.08 1.32 -2.34
C LEU A 292 15.45 2.54 -1.49
N ALA A 293 16.33 2.36 -0.50
CA ALA A 293 16.83 3.46 0.33
C ALA A 293 17.62 4.48 -0.51
N ALA A 294 18.48 4.02 -1.40
CA ALA A 294 19.22 4.89 -2.31
C ALA A 294 18.28 5.67 -3.23
N THR A 295 17.25 5.02 -3.78
CA THR A 295 16.25 5.70 -4.62
C THR A 295 15.51 6.79 -3.84
N PHE A 296 15.13 6.52 -2.60
CA PHE A 296 14.50 7.51 -1.72
C PHE A 296 15.45 8.67 -1.41
N LEU A 297 16.67 8.38 -0.99
CA LEU A 297 17.66 9.39 -0.64
C LEU A 297 18.03 10.27 -1.84
N LEU A 298 18.27 9.68 -3.01
CA LEU A 298 18.58 10.42 -4.24
C LEU A 298 17.41 11.31 -4.68
N GLY A 299 16.17 10.84 -4.50
CA GLY A 299 14.97 11.63 -4.81
C GLY A 299 14.70 12.74 -3.80
N ALA A 300 14.93 12.51 -2.51
CA ALA A 300 14.66 13.46 -1.45
C ALA A 300 15.81 14.47 -1.23
N ALA A 301 17.07 14.07 -1.46
CA ALA A 301 18.25 14.89 -1.15
C ALA A 301 18.23 16.27 -1.81
N PRO A 302 17.94 16.43 -3.12
CA PRO A 302 17.93 17.76 -3.75
C PRO A 302 16.93 18.70 -3.08
N VAL A 303 15.78 18.18 -2.66
CA VAL A 303 14.73 18.96 -2.01
C VAL A 303 15.12 19.32 -0.58
N LEU A 304 15.69 18.38 0.18
CA LEU A 304 16.20 18.63 1.52
C LEU A 304 17.33 19.67 1.50
N ILE A 305 18.25 19.58 0.54
CA ILE A 305 19.32 20.54 0.34
C ILE A 305 18.74 21.92 0.01
N ALA A 306 17.79 22.01 -0.92
CA ALA A 306 17.16 23.28 -1.29
C ALA A 306 16.42 23.92 -0.11
N VAL A 307 15.74 23.13 0.74
CA VAL A 307 15.08 23.61 1.94
C VAL A 307 16.09 24.11 2.97
N VAL A 308 17.19 23.38 3.21
CA VAL A 308 18.24 23.77 4.16
C VAL A 308 18.95 25.03 3.67
N LEU A 309 19.36 25.09 2.40
CA LEU A 309 20.02 26.28 1.83
C LEU A 309 19.07 27.49 1.77
N GLY A 310 17.80 27.30 1.47
CA GLY A 310 16.78 28.35 1.54
C GLY A 310 16.59 28.89 2.95
N PHE A 311 16.70 28.06 3.98
CA PHE A 311 16.64 28.48 5.39
C PHE A 311 17.87 29.31 5.79
N THR A 312 19.07 28.89 5.37
CA THR A 312 20.30 29.62 5.68
C THR A 312 20.35 30.99 4.98
N CYS A 313 19.90 31.07 3.72
CA CYS A 313 19.86 32.33 2.98
C CYS A 313 18.87 33.35 3.62
N SER A 314 17.72 32.88 4.14
CA SER A 314 16.74 33.75 4.78
C SER A 314 17.18 34.24 6.17
N VAL A 315 18.03 33.48 6.87
CA VAL A 315 18.62 33.89 8.17
C VAL A 315 19.74 34.91 7.96
N VAL A 316 20.59 34.71 6.96
CA VAL A 316 21.71 35.63 6.67
C VAL A 316 21.22 36.98 6.12
N MET A 317 20.07 37.04 5.41
CA MET A 317 19.52 38.32 4.93
C MET A 317 18.70 39.08 5.99
N ARG A 318 18.45 38.51 7.16
CA ARG A 318 17.80 39.17 8.30
C ARG A 318 18.74 39.62 9.41
N ALA A 319 20.00 39.26 9.32
CA ALA A 319 21.09 39.73 10.19
C ALA A 319 21.87 40.86 9.53
#